data_03e117c97d93b80cd70ce27108624a4f
#
_entry.id   03e117c97d93b80cd70ce27108624a4f
#
_cell.length_a   1.000
_cell.length_b   1.000
_cell.length_c   1.000
_cell.angle_alpha   90.00
_cell.angle_beta   90.00
_cell.angle_gamma   90.00
#
_symmetry.space_group_name_H-M   'P 1'
#
loop_
_entity.id
_entity.type
_entity.pdbx_description
1 polymer ?
#
loop_
_entity_poly.entity_id
_entity_poly.type
_entity_poly.pdbx_seq_one_letter_code
_entity_poly.pdbx_strand_id
1 'polypeptide(L)'
;MKKAKRLLSILLILSLLFALTACGKTEPEPEPEPVPETKSDQELADEVAALIDAIYVQEWTAQTDAQCAAAKAAWDALTDAQKELVEGEEADPDYFGRNTGDASKDDPRNADNIGKNELLVVSFGTSFNDSRANDIKGIEDALQAAFSDWSVRRAFTAQIIINHVQARDGEKIDNVEQALERAVKNGVENLVIQPTHLMHGAEYDELVEALETYQDKMNIVVAEPLLGEVGSDASVINDDKKAVAVAVTAAAVKSAGFDDLKAAADDGTAFVFMGHGTSHTAKVSYSQMQTQMNKLGYSNVFIGTVEGEPEETAVEEVIEAVAAAGYTKVILRPLMVVAGDHANNDMADPEDEESWYSMFTASGKFESVTCQIEGLGRLEDIEALYVAHTKAVIG
;
A
#
# COMPACT_ATOMS: atom_id res chain seq x y z
N MET A 1 12.31 23.90 1.58
CA MET A 1 12.32 25.37 1.49
C MET A 1 12.08 25.84 0.05
N LYS A 2 10.92 25.57 -0.53
CA LYS A 2 10.47 26.20 -1.80
C LYS A 2 8.96 26.40 -1.78
N LYS A 3 8.44 27.18 -0.84
CA LYS A 3 7.08 27.74 -0.87
C LYS A 3 7.22 29.25 -0.77
N ALA A 4 7.15 29.94 -1.88
CA ALA A 4 6.72 31.33 -2.01
C ALA A 4 7.06 31.86 -3.40
N LYS A 5 6.11 31.83 -4.32
CA LYS A 5 5.96 32.80 -5.41
C LYS A 5 4.85 32.34 -6.35
N ARG A 6 3.64 32.83 -6.12
CA ARG A 6 2.63 33.13 -7.14
C ARG A 6 1.36 33.65 -6.48
N LEU A 7 1.41 34.91 -6.14
CA LEU A 7 0.25 35.74 -5.94
C LEU A 7 0.65 37.08 -6.57
N LEU A 8 0.15 37.36 -7.74
CA LEU A 8 -0.12 38.70 -8.25
C LEU A 8 -0.35 38.65 -9.76
N SER A 9 -1.58 38.77 -10.18
CA SER A 9 -1.95 39.53 -11.37
C SER A 9 -3.43 39.33 -11.70
N ILE A 10 -4.28 39.95 -10.93
CA ILE A 10 -5.62 40.37 -11.36
C ILE A 10 -5.71 41.84 -11.02
N LEU A 11 -5.67 42.71 -11.97
CA LEU A 11 -6.42 43.98 -12.03
C LEU A 11 -6.10 44.76 -13.29
N LEU A 12 -7.15 45.35 -13.82
CA LEU A 12 -7.26 46.44 -14.83
C LEU A 12 -7.16 45.95 -16.28
N ILE A 13 -8.17 46.22 -17.09
CA ILE A 13 -8.52 47.61 -17.55
C ILE A 13 -9.95 47.63 -18.04
N LEU A 14 -10.69 48.57 -17.45
CA LEU A 14 -11.93 49.16 -17.96
C LEU A 14 -11.57 50.54 -18.49
N SER A 15 -11.76 50.84 -19.75
CA SER A 15 -11.92 52.20 -20.20
C SER A 15 -12.63 52.27 -21.55
N LEU A 16 -13.83 52.86 -21.49
CA LEU A 16 -14.61 53.44 -22.57
C LEU A 16 -13.79 54.46 -23.36
N LEU A 17 -14.10 54.63 -24.65
CA LEU A 17 -14.56 55.96 -25.14
C LEU A 17 -15.10 55.92 -26.57
N PHE A 18 -16.21 56.54 -26.73
CA PHE A 18 -16.96 56.92 -27.93
C PHE A 18 -16.16 57.69 -28.97
N ALA A 19 -16.43 57.48 -30.23
CA ALA A 19 -16.55 58.53 -31.21
C ALA A 19 -17.41 58.08 -32.42
N LEU A 20 -18.47 58.86 -32.65
CA LEU A 20 -19.37 58.87 -33.82
C LEU A 20 -18.68 59.43 -35.07
N THR A 21 -18.90 58.86 -36.23
CA THR A 21 -19.68 59.36 -37.36
C THR A 21 -19.18 58.82 -38.70
N ALA A 22 -20.06 58.34 -39.46
CA ALA A 22 -20.54 58.66 -40.80
C ALA A 22 -20.62 57.49 -41.78
N CYS A 23 -21.84 57.18 -42.08
CA CYS A 23 -22.42 56.72 -43.32
C CYS A 23 -21.57 56.05 -44.39
N GLY A 24 -21.87 54.70 -44.57
CA GLY A 24 -21.62 53.95 -45.78
C GLY A 24 -22.28 52.56 -45.57
N LYS A 25 -23.39 52.31 -46.28
CA LYS A 25 -24.07 51.00 -46.26
C LYS A 25 -23.18 50.00 -46.98
N THR A 26 -22.49 49.18 -46.18
CA THR A 26 -22.01 47.83 -46.51
C THR A 26 -22.60 46.91 -45.46
N GLU A 27 -23.30 45.85 -45.88
CA GLU A 27 -23.73 44.79 -45.00
C GLU A 27 -22.52 44.27 -44.19
N PRO A 28 -22.62 44.14 -42.87
CA PRO A 28 -21.53 43.55 -42.10
C PRO A 28 -21.37 42.11 -42.53
N GLU A 29 -20.18 41.78 -43.00
CA GLU A 29 -19.71 40.38 -43.09
C GLU A 29 -19.93 39.75 -41.71
N PRO A 30 -20.50 38.51 -41.61
CA PRO A 30 -20.71 37.88 -40.32
C PRO A 30 -19.36 37.76 -39.63
N GLU A 31 -19.22 38.27 -38.41
CA GLU A 31 -18.08 38.00 -37.55
C GLU A 31 -17.85 36.49 -37.50
N PRO A 32 -16.61 36.03 -37.73
CA PRO A 32 -16.31 34.59 -37.59
C PRO A 32 -16.71 34.15 -36.17
N GLU A 33 -17.55 33.12 -36.10
CA GLU A 33 -17.87 32.47 -34.81
C GLU A 33 -16.55 32.18 -34.09
N PRO A 34 -16.44 32.47 -32.77
CA PRO A 34 -15.24 32.21 -32.02
C PRO A 34 -14.92 30.70 -32.17
N VAL A 35 -13.79 30.41 -32.81
CA VAL A 35 -13.26 29.07 -32.86
C VAL A 35 -13.08 28.62 -31.41
N PRO A 36 -13.66 27.47 -30.99
CA PRO A 36 -13.46 26.96 -29.64
C PRO A 36 -11.96 26.91 -29.36
N GLU A 37 -11.50 27.57 -28.31
CA GLU A 37 -10.11 27.48 -27.90
C GLU A 37 -9.85 25.97 -27.60
N THR A 38 -9.02 25.34 -28.40
CA THR A 38 -8.55 23.98 -28.13
C THR A 38 -7.59 24.08 -26.95
N LYS A 39 -7.91 23.37 -25.85
CA LYS A 39 -7.03 23.28 -24.70
C LYS A 39 -5.65 22.78 -25.14
N SER A 40 -4.61 23.28 -24.52
CA SER A 40 -3.25 22.78 -24.70
C SER A 40 -3.10 21.36 -24.08
N ASP A 41 -2.08 20.63 -24.48
CA ASP A 41 -1.78 19.29 -23.90
C ASP A 41 -1.56 19.38 -22.39
N GLN A 42 -0.89 20.44 -21.92
CA GLN A 42 -0.70 20.68 -20.49
C GLN A 42 -2.00 20.93 -19.75
N GLU A 43 -2.91 21.77 -20.31
CA GLU A 43 -4.21 22.02 -19.67
C GLU A 43 -5.06 20.75 -19.55
N LEU A 44 -4.97 19.84 -20.52
CA LEU A 44 -5.66 18.55 -20.47
C LEU A 44 -5.04 17.64 -19.39
N ALA A 45 -3.72 17.61 -19.30
CA ALA A 45 -3.01 16.85 -18.27
C ALA A 45 -3.29 17.37 -16.85
N ASP A 46 -3.28 18.70 -16.66
CA ASP A 46 -3.59 19.34 -15.38
C ASP A 46 -5.02 19.05 -14.90
N GLU A 47 -5.99 18.99 -15.83
CA GLU A 47 -7.37 18.60 -15.49
C GLU A 47 -7.46 17.14 -15.03
N VAL A 48 -6.70 16.24 -15.65
CA VAL A 48 -6.65 14.84 -15.25
C VAL A 48 -5.94 14.68 -13.90
N ALA A 49 -4.85 15.40 -13.68
CA ALA A 49 -4.15 15.41 -12.41
C ALA A 49 -5.09 15.83 -11.26
N ALA A 50 -5.86 16.91 -11.45
CA ALA A 50 -6.84 17.36 -10.45
C ALA A 50 -7.94 16.33 -10.16
N LEU A 51 -8.34 15.51 -11.15
CA LEU A 51 -9.31 14.41 -10.93
C LEU A 51 -8.69 13.25 -10.19
N ILE A 52 -7.43 12.93 -10.42
CA ILE A 52 -6.68 11.91 -9.68
C ILE A 52 -6.49 12.36 -8.22
N ASP A 53 -6.01 13.58 -7.99
CA ASP A 53 -5.83 14.13 -6.63
C ASP A 53 -7.16 14.13 -5.85
N ALA A 54 -8.30 14.35 -6.53
CA ALA A 54 -9.63 14.33 -5.89
C ALA A 54 -10.09 12.93 -5.44
N ILE A 55 -9.51 11.85 -5.94
CA ILE A 55 -9.79 10.47 -5.49
C ILE A 55 -8.71 9.91 -4.57
N TYR A 56 -7.61 10.64 -4.37
CA TYR A 56 -6.56 10.28 -3.40
C TYR A 56 -6.94 10.77 -2.01
N VAL A 57 -8.00 10.19 -1.45
CA VAL A 57 -8.60 10.60 -0.18
C VAL A 57 -8.95 9.38 0.67
N GLN A 58 -8.84 9.52 2.00
CA GLN A 58 -9.14 8.44 2.95
C GLN A 58 -10.62 8.31 3.30
N GLU A 59 -11.47 9.25 2.86
CA GLU A 59 -12.90 9.24 3.17
C GLU A 59 -13.73 8.79 1.96
N TRP A 60 -14.61 7.82 2.18
CA TRP A 60 -15.61 7.43 1.18
C TRP A 60 -16.84 8.34 1.28
N THR A 61 -17.35 8.76 0.12
CA THR A 61 -18.57 9.56 0.01
C THR A 61 -19.49 9.00 -1.07
N ALA A 62 -20.74 9.44 -1.12
CA ALA A 62 -21.68 9.06 -2.17
C ALA A 62 -21.25 9.49 -3.59
N GLN A 63 -20.25 10.38 -3.72
CA GLN A 63 -19.67 10.85 -4.97
C GLN A 63 -18.46 10.02 -5.41
N THR A 64 -17.85 9.24 -4.54
CA THR A 64 -16.59 8.50 -4.79
C THR A 64 -16.66 7.63 -6.05
N ASP A 65 -17.74 6.86 -6.23
CA ASP A 65 -17.91 6.02 -7.43
C ASP A 65 -17.89 6.84 -8.73
N ALA A 66 -18.54 8.00 -8.73
CA ALA A 66 -18.59 8.87 -9.90
C ALA A 66 -17.26 9.57 -10.15
N GLN A 67 -16.55 9.96 -9.08
CA GLN A 67 -15.23 10.58 -9.17
C GLN A 67 -14.19 9.59 -9.73
N CYS A 68 -14.15 8.36 -9.24
CA CYS A 68 -13.30 7.30 -9.76
C CYS A 68 -13.52 7.07 -11.26
N ALA A 69 -14.80 6.96 -11.68
CA ALA A 69 -15.15 6.78 -13.08
C ALA A 69 -14.75 7.99 -13.94
N ALA A 70 -14.88 9.22 -13.43
CA ALA A 70 -14.52 10.44 -14.14
C ALA A 70 -13.00 10.55 -14.31
N ALA A 71 -12.21 10.28 -13.26
CA ALA A 71 -10.74 10.31 -13.31
C ALA A 71 -10.21 9.34 -14.38
N LYS A 72 -10.70 8.08 -14.37
CA LYS A 72 -10.27 7.08 -15.35
C LYS A 72 -10.70 7.44 -16.78
N ALA A 73 -11.92 7.90 -16.98
CA ALA A 73 -12.40 8.29 -18.30
C ALA A 73 -11.60 9.47 -18.88
N ALA A 74 -11.24 10.44 -18.05
CA ALA A 74 -10.40 11.57 -18.44
C ALA A 74 -8.97 11.11 -18.79
N TRP A 75 -8.36 10.25 -17.99
CA TRP A 75 -7.07 9.62 -18.28
C TRP A 75 -7.07 8.86 -19.60
N ASP A 76 -8.10 8.04 -19.85
CA ASP A 76 -8.21 7.23 -21.08
C ASP A 76 -8.40 8.08 -22.34
N ALA A 77 -8.87 9.32 -22.20
CA ALA A 77 -9.01 10.26 -23.29
C ALA A 77 -7.69 10.96 -23.68
N LEU A 78 -6.67 10.92 -22.81
CA LEU A 78 -5.34 11.47 -23.10
C LEU A 78 -4.57 10.61 -24.10
N THR A 79 -3.78 11.27 -24.93
CA THR A 79 -2.72 10.60 -25.71
C THR A 79 -1.56 10.21 -24.80
N ASP A 80 -0.70 9.27 -25.23
CA ASP A 80 0.47 8.85 -24.45
C ASP A 80 1.38 10.04 -24.09
N ALA A 81 1.58 10.98 -25.04
CA ALA A 81 2.37 12.18 -24.78
C ALA A 81 1.73 13.14 -23.75
N GLN A 82 0.40 13.18 -23.64
CA GLN A 82 -0.30 13.97 -22.63
C GLN A 82 -0.25 13.29 -21.25
N LYS A 83 -0.28 11.95 -21.19
CA LYS A 83 -0.14 11.20 -19.94
C LYS A 83 1.20 11.44 -19.25
N GLU A 84 2.27 11.59 -20.02
CA GLU A 84 3.60 11.95 -19.50
C GLU A 84 3.68 13.37 -18.91
N LEU A 85 2.66 14.21 -19.15
CA LEU A 85 2.56 15.56 -18.60
C LEU A 85 1.69 15.64 -17.34
N VAL A 86 1.07 14.53 -16.91
CA VAL A 86 0.23 14.49 -15.72
C VAL A 86 1.12 14.66 -14.49
N GLU A 87 0.91 15.76 -13.76
CA GLU A 87 1.66 16.11 -12.56
C GLU A 87 0.73 16.85 -11.60
N GLY A 88 0.44 16.28 -10.44
CA GLY A 88 -0.44 16.81 -9.40
C GLY A 88 0.21 16.82 -8.02
N GLU A 89 -0.59 16.79 -6.97
CA GLU A 89 -0.11 16.60 -5.60
C GLU A 89 0.27 15.15 -5.38
N GLU A 90 -0.58 14.23 -5.87
CA GLU A 90 -0.42 12.77 -5.80
C GLU A 90 -0.51 12.12 -7.20
N ALA A 91 -0.96 12.90 -8.20
CA ALA A 91 -1.08 12.43 -9.57
C ALA A 91 0.26 12.48 -10.28
N ASP A 92 0.59 11.40 -10.96
CA ASP A 92 1.75 11.26 -11.84
C ASP A 92 1.42 10.35 -13.04
N PRO A 93 2.32 10.22 -14.04
CA PRO A 93 2.12 9.33 -15.18
C PRO A 93 1.96 7.86 -14.79
N ASP A 94 2.51 7.43 -13.65
CA ASP A 94 2.48 6.07 -13.16
C ASP A 94 1.19 5.73 -12.42
N TYR A 95 0.43 6.72 -11.95
CA TYR A 95 -0.78 6.49 -11.16
C TYR A 95 -1.73 5.47 -11.82
N PHE A 96 -2.07 5.66 -13.10
CA PHE A 96 -2.81 4.67 -13.89
C PHE A 96 -1.95 3.97 -14.95
N GLY A 97 -0.75 4.47 -15.22
CA GLY A 97 0.13 4.00 -16.28
C GLY A 97 0.99 2.80 -15.91
N ARG A 98 1.33 2.66 -14.62
CA ARG A 98 2.21 1.58 -14.14
C ARG A 98 1.61 0.19 -14.39
N ASN A 99 2.45 -0.70 -14.92
CA ASN A 99 2.09 -2.11 -15.01
C ASN A 99 2.25 -2.78 -13.63
N THR A 100 1.14 -3.06 -12.96
CA THR A 100 1.09 -3.68 -11.63
C THR A 100 0.65 -5.15 -11.67
N GLY A 101 0.48 -5.73 -12.86
CA GLY A 101 0.02 -7.10 -13.06
C GLY A 101 -1.41 -7.21 -13.58
N ASP A 102 -1.98 -8.40 -13.48
CA ASP A 102 -3.27 -8.78 -14.06
C ASP A 102 -4.38 -8.78 -13.00
N ALA A 103 -5.23 -7.75 -13.01
CA ALA A 103 -6.36 -7.59 -12.09
C ALA A 103 -7.33 -8.78 -12.10
N SER A 104 -7.48 -9.47 -13.26
CA SER A 104 -8.42 -10.60 -13.38
C SER A 104 -8.04 -11.84 -12.56
N LYS A 105 -6.85 -11.86 -11.97
CA LYS A 105 -6.40 -12.94 -11.07
C LYS A 105 -6.85 -12.76 -9.63
N ASP A 106 -7.42 -11.61 -9.31
CA ASP A 106 -7.93 -11.30 -7.97
C ASP A 106 -9.46 -11.46 -7.91
N ASP A 107 -10.01 -11.44 -6.69
CA ASP A 107 -11.44 -11.48 -6.39
C ASP A 107 -11.70 -10.49 -5.26
N PRO A 108 -12.57 -9.49 -5.43
CA PRO A 108 -12.87 -8.51 -4.38
C PRO A 108 -13.56 -9.10 -3.15
N ARG A 109 -14.01 -10.36 -3.20
CA ARG A 109 -14.63 -11.12 -2.09
C ARG A 109 -15.71 -10.34 -1.35
N ASN A 110 -16.59 -9.67 -2.08
CA ASN A 110 -17.68 -8.85 -1.55
C ASN A 110 -19.06 -9.46 -1.83
N ALA A 111 -19.16 -10.80 -1.86
CA ALA A 111 -20.39 -11.53 -2.15
C ALA A 111 -21.49 -11.24 -1.11
N ASP A 112 -22.75 -11.24 -1.59
CA ASP A 112 -23.96 -11.21 -0.77
C ASP A 112 -24.51 -12.63 -0.54
N ASN A 113 -25.43 -12.77 0.41
CA ASN A 113 -26.13 -14.04 0.74
C ASN A 113 -25.19 -15.17 1.18
N ILE A 114 -24.21 -14.84 1.97
CA ILE A 114 -23.10 -15.72 2.40
C ILE A 114 -23.41 -16.64 3.59
N GLY A 115 -24.61 -16.56 4.16
CA GLY A 115 -24.99 -17.33 5.34
C GLY A 115 -24.73 -16.57 6.65
N LYS A 116 -24.62 -17.34 7.77
CA LYS A 116 -24.58 -16.75 9.12
C LYS A 116 -23.20 -16.57 9.70
N ASN A 117 -22.20 -17.24 9.12
CA ASN A 117 -20.83 -17.25 9.58
C ASN A 117 -19.93 -16.58 8.53
N GLU A 118 -19.31 -15.48 8.89
CA GLU A 118 -18.41 -14.72 8.03
C GLU A 118 -17.03 -14.61 8.68
N LEU A 119 -15.98 -14.85 7.88
CA LEU A 119 -14.60 -14.56 8.19
C LEU A 119 -14.18 -13.37 7.32
N LEU A 120 -14.12 -12.19 7.93
CA LEU A 120 -13.72 -10.96 7.25
C LEU A 120 -12.21 -10.76 7.40
N VAL A 121 -11.50 -10.85 6.28
CA VAL A 121 -10.07 -10.55 6.20
C VAL A 121 -9.91 -9.07 5.96
N VAL A 122 -9.24 -8.38 6.89
CA VAL A 122 -9.03 -6.93 6.85
C VAL A 122 -7.56 -6.63 6.60
N SER A 123 -7.29 -6.01 5.46
CA SER A 123 -5.94 -5.62 5.02
C SER A 123 -5.85 -4.11 4.83
N PHE A 124 -4.64 -3.54 4.91
CA PHE A 124 -4.42 -2.17 4.43
C PHE A 124 -4.83 -2.06 2.96
N GLY A 125 -4.45 -3.05 2.17
CA GLY A 125 -4.69 -3.10 0.74
C GLY A 125 -3.45 -2.79 -0.09
N THR A 126 -3.58 -2.97 -1.40
CA THR A 126 -2.58 -2.55 -2.38
C THR A 126 -3.22 -2.33 -3.74
N SER A 127 -2.73 -1.34 -4.47
CA SER A 127 -3.07 -1.12 -5.88
C SER A 127 -2.27 -2.01 -6.84
N PHE A 128 -1.22 -2.69 -6.37
CA PHE A 128 -0.42 -3.62 -7.16
C PHE A 128 -1.17 -4.94 -7.37
N ASN A 129 -1.61 -5.20 -8.60
CA ASN A 129 -2.45 -6.35 -8.94
C ASN A 129 -1.80 -7.69 -8.63
N ASP A 130 -0.51 -7.86 -8.98
CA ASP A 130 0.19 -9.11 -8.70
C ASP A 130 0.40 -9.34 -7.20
N SER A 131 0.65 -8.28 -6.42
CA SER A 131 0.76 -8.37 -4.96
C SER A 131 -0.60 -8.65 -4.32
N ARG A 132 -1.67 -8.03 -4.81
CA ARG A 132 -3.04 -8.32 -4.33
C ARG A 132 -3.40 -9.79 -4.57
N ALA A 133 -3.11 -10.30 -5.77
CA ALA A 133 -3.40 -11.69 -6.15
C ALA A 133 -2.50 -12.73 -5.45
N ASN A 134 -1.26 -12.39 -5.11
CA ASN A 134 -0.32 -13.33 -4.49
C ASN A 134 -0.28 -13.21 -2.97
N ASP A 135 -0.26 -11.98 -2.43
CA ASP A 135 -0.03 -11.76 -1.01
C ASP A 135 -1.37 -11.77 -0.23
N ILE A 136 -2.35 -10.95 -0.64
CA ILE A 136 -3.64 -10.84 0.08
C ILE A 136 -4.49 -12.09 -0.20
N LYS A 137 -4.70 -12.38 -1.49
CA LYS A 137 -5.50 -13.54 -1.90
C LYS A 137 -4.91 -14.86 -1.40
N GLY A 138 -3.59 -15.00 -1.28
CA GLY A 138 -2.93 -16.18 -0.70
C GLY A 138 -3.44 -16.48 0.71
N ILE A 139 -3.42 -15.45 1.58
CA ILE A 139 -3.95 -15.56 2.95
C ILE A 139 -5.45 -15.91 2.93
N GLU A 140 -6.24 -15.22 2.11
CA GLU A 140 -7.68 -15.45 2.02
C GLU A 140 -8.04 -16.86 1.52
N ASP A 141 -7.31 -17.37 0.54
CA ASP A 141 -7.48 -18.72 0.01
C ASP A 141 -7.11 -19.78 1.05
N ALA A 142 -6.02 -19.57 1.81
CA ALA A 142 -5.63 -20.46 2.91
C ALA A 142 -6.71 -20.48 4.01
N LEU A 143 -7.24 -19.33 4.39
CA LEU A 143 -8.35 -19.21 5.34
C LEU A 143 -9.62 -19.88 4.82
N GLN A 144 -10.00 -19.66 3.57
CA GLN A 144 -11.16 -20.32 2.98
C GLN A 144 -11.01 -21.84 2.91
N ALA A 145 -9.80 -22.33 2.63
CA ALA A 145 -9.53 -23.77 2.63
C ALA A 145 -9.59 -24.36 4.03
N ALA A 146 -9.12 -23.64 5.06
CA ALA A 146 -9.12 -24.11 6.44
C ALA A 146 -10.51 -24.06 7.09
N PHE A 147 -11.34 -23.09 6.71
CA PHE A 147 -12.66 -22.80 7.32
C PHE A 147 -13.78 -22.87 6.27
N SER A 148 -13.97 -24.04 5.66
CA SER A 148 -14.93 -24.26 4.55
C SER A 148 -16.40 -23.94 4.88
N ASP A 149 -16.77 -23.95 6.17
CA ASP A 149 -18.11 -23.64 6.65
C ASP A 149 -18.32 -22.14 6.91
N TRP A 150 -17.29 -21.33 6.68
CA TRP A 150 -17.27 -19.87 6.82
C TRP A 150 -17.13 -19.23 5.44
N SER A 151 -17.80 -18.11 5.24
CA SER A 151 -17.62 -17.32 4.03
C SER A 151 -16.51 -16.32 4.23
N VAL A 152 -15.40 -16.47 3.50
CA VAL A 152 -14.29 -15.53 3.55
C VAL A 152 -14.60 -14.32 2.70
N ARG A 153 -14.58 -13.13 3.31
CA ARG A 153 -14.76 -11.84 2.65
C ARG A 153 -13.58 -10.93 2.92
N ARG A 154 -13.47 -9.87 2.12
CA ARG A 154 -12.38 -8.88 2.17
C ARG A 154 -12.89 -7.52 2.59
N ALA A 155 -12.07 -6.78 3.34
CA ALA A 155 -12.15 -5.33 3.46
C ALA A 155 -10.74 -4.72 3.42
N PHE A 156 -10.64 -3.49 2.90
CA PHE A 156 -9.42 -2.70 2.99
C PHE A 156 -9.62 -1.52 3.95
N THR A 157 -8.54 -1.13 4.65
CA THR A 157 -8.54 0.05 5.52
C THR A 157 -8.18 1.33 4.75
N ALA A 158 -7.34 1.25 3.71
CA ALA A 158 -6.90 2.41 2.95
C ALA A 158 -7.89 2.77 1.82
N GLN A 159 -8.69 3.81 2.03
CA GLN A 159 -9.67 4.26 1.03
C GLN A 159 -8.99 4.75 -0.26
N ILE A 160 -7.81 5.37 -0.18
CA ILE A 160 -7.02 5.76 -1.37
C ILE A 160 -6.73 4.57 -2.28
N ILE A 161 -6.39 3.42 -1.71
CA ILE A 161 -6.13 2.18 -2.46
C ILE A 161 -7.42 1.66 -3.09
N ILE A 162 -8.53 1.66 -2.35
CA ILE A 162 -9.85 1.25 -2.85
C ILE A 162 -10.23 2.11 -4.06
N ASN A 163 -10.10 3.44 -3.94
CA ASN A 163 -10.42 4.39 -5.02
C ASN A 163 -9.55 4.16 -6.26
N HIS A 164 -8.25 3.95 -6.07
CA HIS A 164 -7.31 3.66 -7.16
C HIS A 164 -7.70 2.37 -7.90
N VAL A 165 -7.90 1.26 -7.17
CA VAL A 165 -8.30 -0.04 -7.74
C VAL A 165 -9.64 0.09 -8.45
N GLN A 166 -10.62 0.75 -7.86
CA GLN A 166 -11.91 0.97 -8.47
C GLN A 166 -11.81 1.82 -9.75
N ALA A 167 -11.04 2.91 -9.74
CA ALA A 167 -10.86 3.75 -10.90
C ALA A 167 -10.14 3.02 -12.03
N ARG A 168 -9.00 2.39 -11.75
CA ARG A 168 -8.15 1.76 -12.76
C ARG A 168 -8.74 0.45 -13.29
N ASP A 169 -9.18 -0.44 -12.38
CA ASP A 169 -9.53 -1.82 -12.72
C ASP A 169 -11.07 -2.06 -12.75
N GLY A 170 -11.86 -1.11 -12.23
CA GLY A 170 -13.31 -1.26 -12.10
C GLY A 170 -13.75 -2.20 -10.98
N GLU A 171 -12.81 -2.69 -10.16
CA GLU A 171 -13.10 -3.57 -9.02
C GLU A 171 -13.56 -2.77 -7.81
N LYS A 172 -14.66 -3.20 -7.19
CA LYS A 172 -15.18 -2.60 -5.96
C LYS A 172 -14.80 -3.45 -4.77
N ILE A 173 -13.89 -2.95 -3.97
CA ILE A 173 -13.50 -3.55 -2.69
C ILE A 173 -14.19 -2.75 -1.59
N ASP A 174 -14.81 -3.46 -0.63
CA ASP A 174 -15.44 -2.79 0.51
C ASP A 174 -14.35 -2.21 1.45
N ASN A 175 -14.57 -1.01 1.97
CA ASN A 175 -13.87 -0.56 3.15
C ASN A 175 -14.46 -1.24 4.41
N VAL A 176 -13.87 -1.01 5.59
CA VAL A 176 -14.29 -1.70 6.82
C VAL A 176 -15.76 -1.43 7.14
N GLU A 177 -16.23 -0.17 7.04
CA GLU A 177 -17.61 0.19 7.32
C GLU A 177 -18.58 -0.48 6.33
N GLN A 178 -18.28 -0.43 5.03
CA GLN A 178 -19.08 -1.07 3.99
C GLN A 178 -19.16 -2.59 4.17
N ALA A 179 -18.04 -3.23 4.55
CA ALA A 179 -18.01 -4.67 4.82
C ALA A 179 -18.88 -5.04 6.03
N LEU A 180 -18.83 -4.25 7.11
CA LEU A 180 -19.64 -4.44 8.32
C LEU A 180 -21.13 -4.20 8.04
N GLU A 181 -21.49 -3.16 7.29
CA GLU A 181 -22.88 -2.92 6.86
C GLU A 181 -23.39 -4.06 5.98
N ARG A 182 -22.56 -4.58 5.08
CA ARG A 182 -22.89 -5.73 4.24
C ARG A 182 -23.09 -7.00 5.08
N ALA A 183 -22.26 -7.23 6.12
CA ALA A 183 -22.43 -8.35 7.04
C ALA A 183 -23.80 -8.28 7.75
N VAL A 184 -24.18 -7.11 8.25
CA VAL A 184 -25.51 -6.87 8.85
C VAL A 184 -26.62 -7.14 7.85
N LYS A 185 -26.51 -6.62 6.62
CA LYS A 185 -27.49 -6.82 5.54
C LYS A 185 -27.63 -8.29 5.15
N ASN A 186 -26.51 -9.04 5.15
CA ASN A 186 -26.48 -10.48 4.88
C ASN A 186 -27.07 -11.33 6.02
N GLY A 187 -27.31 -10.74 7.19
CA GLY A 187 -27.84 -11.45 8.36
C GLY A 187 -26.78 -12.34 9.03
N VAL A 188 -25.53 -11.90 9.01
CA VAL A 188 -24.41 -12.57 9.69
C VAL A 188 -24.69 -12.57 11.19
N GLU A 189 -24.56 -13.74 11.82
CA GLU A 189 -24.71 -13.92 13.28
C GLU A 189 -23.35 -14.00 13.97
N ASN A 190 -22.36 -14.62 13.30
CA ASN A 190 -20.99 -14.77 13.80
C ASN A 190 -20.02 -14.18 12.79
N LEU A 191 -19.29 -13.15 13.20
CA LEU A 191 -18.26 -12.48 12.45
C LEU A 191 -16.91 -12.67 13.11
N VAL A 192 -15.98 -13.28 12.40
CA VAL A 192 -14.57 -13.34 12.78
C VAL A 192 -13.79 -12.35 11.95
N ILE A 193 -13.03 -11.48 12.59
CA ILE A 193 -12.12 -10.55 11.91
C ILE A 193 -10.71 -11.15 11.96
N GLN A 194 -10.10 -11.35 10.79
CA GLN A 194 -8.68 -11.64 10.68
C GLN A 194 -7.97 -10.41 10.10
N PRO A 195 -7.34 -9.57 10.95
CA PRO A 195 -6.49 -8.50 10.44
C PRO A 195 -5.23 -9.09 9.82
N THR A 196 -4.84 -8.65 8.63
CA THR A 196 -3.57 -9.03 8.02
C THR A 196 -2.45 -8.04 8.35
N HIS A 197 -2.69 -7.13 9.30
CA HIS A 197 -1.68 -6.22 9.80
C HIS A 197 -0.48 -6.98 10.37
N LEU A 198 0.69 -6.34 10.32
CA LEU A 198 1.91 -6.94 10.86
C LEU A 198 1.86 -7.02 12.41
N MET A 199 1.28 -6.00 13.06
CA MET A 199 1.27 -5.84 14.52
C MET A 199 0.04 -5.07 15.01
N HIS A 200 -0.15 -4.96 16.34
CA HIS A 200 -1.13 -4.09 16.98
C HIS A 200 -0.71 -2.61 16.86
N GLY A 201 -0.75 -2.06 15.65
CA GLY A 201 -0.44 -0.66 15.35
C GLY A 201 -1.68 0.22 15.33
N ALA A 202 -1.52 1.48 14.86
CA ALA A 202 -2.62 2.45 14.80
C ALA A 202 -3.81 1.94 13.98
N GLU A 203 -3.56 1.35 12.81
CA GLU A 203 -4.61 0.82 11.94
C GLU A 203 -5.36 -0.36 12.57
N TYR A 204 -4.68 -1.17 13.39
CA TYR A 204 -5.35 -2.23 14.16
C TYR A 204 -6.27 -1.62 15.24
N ASP A 205 -5.81 -0.57 15.92
CA ASP A 205 -6.62 0.12 16.95
C ASP A 205 -7.85 0.78 16.31
N GLU A 206 -7.70 1.45 15.16
CA GLU A 206 -8.80 2.03 14.39
C GLU A 206 -9.81 0.96 13.93
N LEU A 207 -9.32 -0.19 13.48
CA LEU A 207 -10.17 -1.33 13.13
C LEU A 207 -11.01 -1.77 14.34
N VAL A 208 -10.38 -1.97 15.50
CA VAL A 208 -11.07 -2.41 16.72
C VAL A 208 -12.12 -1.39 17.16
N GLU A 209 -11.81 -0.09 17.10
CA GLU A 209 -12.76 0.99 17.39
C GLU A 209 -13.97 0.95 16.43
N ALA A 210 -13.75 0.74 15.14
CA ALA A 210 -14.84 0.64 14.15
C ALA A 210 -15.82 -0.50 14.46
N LEU A 211 -15.32 -1.62 15.06
CA LEU A 211 -16.17 -2.77 15.41
C LEU A 211 -17.12 -2.49 16.58
N GLU A 212 -16.83 -1.52 17.48
CA GLU A 212 -17.62 -1.27 18.67
C GLU A 212 -19.10 -0.98 18.35
N THR A 213 -19.36 -0.27 17.25
CA THR A 213 -20.72 0.10 16.82
C THR A 213 -21.55 -1.05 16.24
N TYR A 214 -20.94 -2.23 16.08
CA TYR A 214 -21.57 -3.43 15.50
C TYR A 214 -21.71 -4.61 16.48
N GLN A 215 -21.15 -4.51 17.68
CA GLN A 215 -21.17 -5.58 18.69
C GLN A 215 -22.56 -5.97 19.17
N ASP A 216 -23.54 -5.07 19.07
CA ASP A 216 -24.93 -5.34 19.40
C ASP A 216 -25.73 -5.98 18.24
N LYS A 217 -25.14 -6.03 17.04
CA LYS A 217 -25.78 -6.52 15.80
C LYS A 217 -25.40 -7.97 15.50
N MET A 218 -24.20 -8.39 15.87
CA MET A 218 -23.66 -9.73 15.62
C MET A 218 -22.57 -10.07 16.65
N ASN A 219 -22.27 -11.34 16.81
CA ASN A 219 -21.15 -11.79 17.63
C ASN A 219 -19.84 -11.57 16.86
N ILE A 220 -18.99 -10.67 17.36
CA ILE A 220 -17.72 -10.30 16.72
C ILE A 220 -16.55 -10.75 17.57
N VAL A 221 -15.61 -11.46 16.98
CA VAL A 221 -14.31 -11.79 17.59
C VAL A 221 -13.19 -11.39 16.63
N VAL A 222 -12.06 -10.95 17.19
CA VAL A 222 -10.90 -10.49 16.43
C VAL A 222 -9.72 -11.42 16.68
N ALA A 223 -9.09 -11.90 15.63
CA ALA A 223 -7.88 -12.71 15.70
C ALA A 223 -6.63 -11.83 15.82
N GLU A 224 -5.52 -12.43 16.27
CA GLU A 224 -4.24 -11.75 16.38
C GLU A 224 -3.69 -11.33 15.00
N PRO A 225 -3.01 -10.17 14.89
CA PRO A 225 -2.19 -9.83 13.73
C PRO A 225 -0.94 -10.70 13.67
N LEU A 226 -0.15 -10.61 12.59
CA LEU A 226 0.92 -11.55 12.26
C LEU A 226 1.97 -11.76 13.38
N LEU A 227 2.43 -10.69 14.04
CA LEU A 227 3.46 -10.76 15.08
C LEU A 227 2.90 -11.01 16.48
N GLY A 228 1.56 -11.20 16.60
CA GLY A 228 0.90 -11.41 17.88
C GLY A 228 1.09 -10.25 18.86
N GLU A 229 1.02 -10.53 20.16
CA GLU A 229 1.15 -9.51 21.20
C GLU A 229 2.45 -8.69 21.10
N VAL A 230 2.32 -7.38 21.35
CA VAL A 230 3.44 -6.46 21.48
C VAL A 230 3.97 -6.52 22.91
N GLY A 231 5.21 -6.88 23.11
CA GLY A 231 5.83 -6.87 24.43
C GLY A 231 6.12 -5.44 24.92
N SER A 232 6.45 -5.32 26.21
CA SER A 232 6.76 -4.02 26.85
C SER A 232 8.06 -3.36 26.35
N ASP A 233 8.99 -4.15 25.82
CA ASP A 233 10.28 -3.70 25.34
C ASP A 233 10.87 -4.69 24.30
N ALA A 234 12.00 -4.32 23.71
CA ALA A 234 12.65 -5.10 22.65
C ALA A 234 13.11 -6.52 23.07
N SER A 235 13.18 -6.84 24.35
CA SER A 235 13.60 -8.15 24.84
C SER A 235 12.47 -9.16 24.96
N VAL A 236 11.21 -8.68 24.98
CA VAL A 236 10.01 -9.50 25.10
C VAL A 236 9.57 -9.97 23.72
N ILE A 237 9.73 -11.25 23.48
CA ILE A 237 9.35 -11.90 22.20
C ILE A 237 8.38 -13.05 22.46
N ASN A 238 7.66 -13.43 21.42
CA ASN A 238 6.67 -14.52 21.44
C ASN A 238 6.96 -15.57 20.36
N ASP A 239 6.14 -16.63 20.32
CA ASP A 239 6.30 -17.71 19.33
C ASP A 239 5.95 -17.24 17.91
N ASP A 240 5.04 -16.26 17.72
CA ASP A 240 4.67 -15.72 16.40
C ASP A 240 5.85 -15.02 15.75
N LYS A 241 6.54 -14.13 16.50
CA LYS A 241 7.76 -13.45 16.01
C LYS A 241 8.84 -14.46 15.65
N LYS A 242 8.96 -15.56 16.40
CA LYS A 242 9.90 -16.64 16.09
C LYS A 242 9.51 -17.36 14.80
N ALA A 243 8.24 -17.69 14.63
CA ALA A 243 7.75 -18.38 13.44
C ALA A 243 7.94 -17.49 12.20
N VAL A 244 7.59 -16.20 12.30
CA VAL A 244 7.81 -15.22 11.22
C VAL A 244 9.30 -15.10 10.89
N ALA A 245 10.19 -14.94 11.90
CA ALA A 245 11.63 -14.82 11.67
C ALA A 245 12.20 -16.02 10.90
N VAL A 246 11.75 -17.25 11.24
CA VAL A 246 12.16 -18.47 10.55
C VAL A 246 11.63 -18.49 9.12
N ALA A 247 10.33 -18.24 8.93
CA ALA A 247 9.68 -18.30 7.63
C ALA A 247 10.26 -17.30 6.63
N VAL A 248 10.38 -16.03 7.04
CA VAL A 248 10.86 -14.96 6.13
C VAL A 248 12.33 -15.15 5.77
N THR A 249 13.17 -15.59 6.74
CA THR A 249 14.59 -15.84 6.49
C THR A 249 14.77 -17.04 5.55
N ALA A 250 14.03 -18.15 5.77
CA ALA A 250 14.09 -19.30 4.89
C ALA A 250 13.66 -18.96 3.46
N ALA A 251 12.60 -18.15 3.29
CA ALA A 251 12.14 -17.69 1.99
C ALA A 251 13.19 -16.81 1.29
N ALA A 252 13.80 -15.86 2.00
CA ALA A 252 14.82 -14.98 1.46
C ALA A 252 16.07 -15.75 0.99
N VAL A 253 16.55 -16.70 1.80
CA VAL A 253 17.68 -17.57 1.50
C VAL A 253 17.41 -18.41 0.24
N LYS A 254 16.22 -19.02 0.17
CA LYS A 254 15.78 -19.83 -0.97
C LYS A 254 15.69 -19.01 -2.25
N SER A 255 15.07 -17.82 -2.18
CA SER A 255 14.96 -16.91 -3.33
C SER A 255 16.33 -16.41 -3.83
N ALA A 256 17.31 -16.30 -2.92
CA ALA A 256 18.69 -15.94 -3.25
C ALA A 256 19.50 -17.12 -3.82
N GLY A 257 18.99 -18.34 -3.78
CA GLY A 257 19.66 -19.54 -4.31
C GLY A 257 20.72 -20.13 -3.39
N PHE A 258 20.71 -19.80 -2.09
CA PHE A 258 21.60 -20.42 -1.11
C PHE A 258 20.96 -21.68 -0.51
N ASP A 259 21.81 -22.63 -0.13
CA ASP A 259 21.36 -23.86 0.53
C ASP A 259 20.83 -23.59 1.95
N ASP A 260 21.47 -22.65 2.67
CA ASP A 260 21.10 -22.21 4.00
C ASP A 260 21.63 -20.81 4.31
N LEU A 261 21.20 -20.23 5.43
CA LEU A 261 21.62 -18.88 5.86
C LEU A 261 23.11 -18.80 6.13
N LYS A 262 23.74 -19.89 6.58
CA LYS A 262 25.19 -19.93 6.81
C LYS A 262 25.95 -19.86 5.49
N ALA A 263 25.51 -20.53 4.45
CA ALA A 263 26.13 -20.45 3.13
C ALA A 263 26.08 -19.00 2.57
N ALA A 264 24.99 -18.29 2.80
CA ALA A 264 24.89 -16.88 2.45
C ALA A 264 25.87 -16.02 3.29
N ALA A 265 26.00 -16.27 4.59
CA ALA A 265 26.95 -15.57 5.45
C ALA A 265 28.41 -15.83 5.03
N ASP A 266 28.75 -17.08 4.70
CA ASP A 266 30.08 -17.47 4.22
C ASP A 266 30.43 -16.82 2.85
N ASP A 267 29.39 -16.51 2.04
CA ASP A 267 29.51 -15.75 0.76
C ASP A 267 29.64 -14.24 0.99
N GLY A 268 29.51 -13.75 2.21
CA GLY A 268 29.51 -12.33 2.56
C GLY A 268 28.17 -11.64 2.32
N THR A 269 27.07 -12.38 2.22
CA THR A 269 25.73 -11.89 1.94
C THR A 269 24.93 -11.67 3.23
N ALA A 270 24.40 -10.46 3.39
CA ALA A 270 23.42 -10.09 4.41
C ALA A 270 22.01 -9.95 3.79
N PHE A 271 21.00 -10.28 4.58
CA PHE A 271 19.61 -10.00 4.29
C PHE A 271 19.11 -8.84 5.15
N VAL A 272 18.53 -7.86 4.52
CA VAL A 272 17.95 -6.70 5.21
C VAL A 272 16.45 -6.71 4.95
N PHE A 273 15.67 -6.88 6.01
CA PHE A 273 14.22 -6.86 5.96
C PHE A 273 13.71 -5.46 6.29
N MET A 274 13.04 -4.83 5.33
CA MET A 274 12.49 -3.48 5.44
C MET A 274 11.01 -3.52 5.81
N GLY A 275 10.67 -3.10 7.02
CA GLY A 275 9.29 -2.83 7.44
C GLY A 275 8.88 -1.39 7.10
N HIS A 276 7.62 -1.04 7.34
CA HIS A 276 7.14 0.34 7.16
C HIS A 276 7.72 1.28 8.22
N GLY A 277 7.64 0.89 9.48
CA GLY A 277 7.86 1.79 10.61
C GLY A 277 6.55 2.39 11.10
N THR A 278 6.55 2.99 12.27
CA THR A 278 5.38 3.67 12.82
C THR A 278 5.76 4.49 14.05
N SER A 279 5.14 5.65 14.24
CA SER A 279 5.24 6.43 15.49
C SER A 279 4.44 5.82 16.64
N HIS A 280 3.57 4.83 16.37
CA HIS A 280 2.80 4.11 17.39
C HIS A 280 3.72 3.33 18.34
N THR A 281 3.28 3.09 19.58
CA THR A 281 4.05 2.33 20.59
C THR A 281 4.40 0.91 20.14
N ALA A 282 3.62 0.32 19.24
CA ALA A 282 3.89 -0.99 18.62
C ALA A 282 5.17 -1.03 17.78
N LYS A 283 5.82 0.10 17.47
CA LYS A 283 7.12 0.16 16.78
C LYS A 283 8.20 -0.73 17.40
N VAL A 284 8.08 -1.00 18.70
CA VAL A 284 8.99 -1.92 19.41
C VAL A 284 8.99 -3.34 18.80
N SER A 285 7.95 -3.73 18.07
CA SER A 285 7.88 -5.01 17.36
C SER A 285 9.03 -5.19 16.36
N TYR A 286 9.52 -4.13 15.73
CA TYR A 286 10.69 -4.20 14.83
C TYR A 286 11.97 -4.52 15.61
N SER A 287 12.21 -3.85 16.75
CA SER A 287 13.34 -4.18 17.64
C SER A 287 13.21 -5.59 18.22
N GLN A 288 11.99 -6.05 18.51
CA GLN A 288 11.72 -7.44 18.94
C GLN A 288 12.04 -8.45 17.83
N MET A 289 11.74 -8.14 16.57
CA MET A 289 12.11 -8.99 15.43
C MET A 289 13.64 -9.09 15.31
N GLN A 290 14.39 -7.99 15.42
CA GLN A 290 15.85 -8.04 15.44
C GLN A 290 16.38 -8.88 16.62
N THR A 291 15.79 -8.73 17.79
CA THR A 291 16.13 -9.55 18.98
C THR A 291 15.86 -11.02 18.70
N GLN A 292 14.76 -11.35 18.04
CA GLN A 292 14.42 -12.73 17.66
C GLN A 292 15.41 -13.29 16.64
N MET A 293 15.81 -12.53 15.61
CA MET A 293 16.85 -12.94 14.66
C MET A 293 18.17 -13.24 15.38
N ASN A 294 18.58 -12.37 16.30
CA ASN A 294 19.78 -12.58 17.11
C ASN A 294 19.72 -13.84 17.98
N LYS A 295 18.57 -14.12 18.62
CA LYS A 295 18.34 -15.34 19.43
C LYS A 295 18.38 -16.63 18.60
N LEU A 296 18.00 -16.55 17.33
CA LEU A 296 18.12 -17.67 16.39
C LEU A 296 19.56 -17.86 15.86
N GLY A 297 20.46 -16.93 16.15
CA GLY A 297 21.83 -16.95 15.64
C GLY A 297 21.96 -16.48 14.19
N TYR A 298 20.99 -15.72 13.69
CA TYR A 298 20.94 -15.18 12.32
C TYR A 298 21.78 -13.92 12.23
N SER A 299 23.10 -14.07 12.25
CA SER A 299 24.07 -12.96 12.33
C SER A 299 24.12 -12.06 11.08
N ASN A 300 23.64 -12.57 9.95
CA ASN A 300 23.57 -11.85 8.66
C ASN A 300 22.16 -11.39 8.30
N VAL A 301 21.27 -11.23 9.30
CA VAL A 301 19.90 -10.73 9.10
C VAL A 301 19.70 -9.45 9.91
N PHE A 302 19.21 -8.41 9.24
CA PHE A 302 19.01 -7.08 9.80
C PHE A 302 17.59 -6.62 9.55
N ILE A 303 17.02 -5.88 10.50
CA ILE A 303 15.67 -5.29 10.40
C ILE A 303 15.83 -3.77 10.31
N GLY A 304 15.14 -3.17 9.33
CA GLY A 304 15.03 -1.73 9.23
C GLY A 304 13.60 -1.33 8.86
N THR A 305 13.32 -0.02 8.80
CA THR A 305 12.01 0.53 8.47
C THR A 305 12.12 1.77 7.59
N VAL A 306 11.15 1.96 6.68
CA VAL A 306 11.07 3.14 5.81
C VAL A 306 11.04 4.43 6.62
N GLU A 307 10.19 4.47 7.68
CA GLU A 307 10.01 5.66 8.52
C GLU A 307 11.17 5.92 9.50
N GLY A 308 12.16 5.01 9.60
CA GLY A 308 13.22 5.10 10.60
C GLY A 308 12.70 5.06 12.04
N GLU A 309 11.58 4.37 12.27
CA GLU A 309 10.91 4.24 13.55
C GLU A 309 10.72 2.76 13.94
N PRO A 310 11.42 2.28 14.99
CA PRO A 310 12.27 3.02 15.93
C PRO A 310 13.63 3.46 15.30
N GLU A 311 14.31 4.46 15.91
CA GLU A 311 15.49 5.13 15.34
C GLU A 311 16.62 4.17 14.89
N GLU A 312 16.86 3.09 15.62
CA GLU A 312 17.85 2.06 15.25
C GLU A 312 17.54 1.31 13.97
N THR A 313 16.34 1.48 13.40
CA THR A 313 15.89 0.86 12.14
C THR A 313 15.97 1.79 10.94
N ALA A 314 16.47 3.02 11.12
CA ALA A 314 16.70 3.96 10.03
C ALA A 314 17.73 3.39 9.03
N VAL A 315 17.56 3.71 7.75
CA VAL A 315 18.36 3.14 6.67
C VAL A 315 19.87 3.36 6.88
N GLU A 316 20.28 4.53 7.35
CA GLU A 316 21.68 4.85 7.62
C GLU A 316 22.26 3.97 8.74
N GLU A 317 21.49 3.77 9.82
CA GLU A 317 21.90 2.90 10.93
C GLU A 317 22.03 1.44 10.48
N VAL A 318 21.13 0.98 9.62
CA VAL A 318 21.18 -0.38 9.06
C VAL A 318 22.36 -0.54 8.13
N ILE A 319 22.67 0.44 7.27
CA ILE A 319 23.85 0.44 6.40
C ILE A 319 25.13 0.30 7.26
N GLU A 320 25.25 1.09 8.33
CA GLU A 320 26.41 1.02 9.23
C GLU A 320 26.49 -0.32 9.95
N ALA A 321 25.37 -0.86 10.42
CA ALA A 321 25.31 -2.16 11.11
C ALA A 321 25.74 -3.32 10.21
N VAL A 322 25.26 -3.38 8.97
CA VAL A 322 25.62 -4.40 7.98
C VAL A 322 27.11 -4.32 7.65
N ALA A 323 27.63 -3.11 7.39
CA ALA A 323 29.03 -2.91 7.08
C ALA A 323 29.95 -3.24 8.27
N ALA A 324 29.58 -2.85 9.51
CA ALA A 324 30.32 -3.17 10.73
C ALA A 324 30.34 -4.69 11.01
N ALA A 325 29.32 -5.44 10.60
CA ALA A 325 29.28 -6.89 10.69
C ALA A 325 30.15 -7.59 9.63
N GLY A 326 30.70 -6.84 8.65
CA GLY A 326 31.67 -7.32 7.66
C GLY A 326 31.06 -7.96 6.43
N TYR A 327 29.77 -7.77 6.18
CA TYR A 327 29.10 -8.23 4.97
C TYR A 327 29.33 -7.24 3.82
N THR A 328 29.52 -7.77 2.61
CA THR A 328 29.83 -6.98 1.41
C THR A 328 28.75 -7.06 0.33
N LYS A 329 27.79 -7.97 0.48
CA LYS A 329 26.65 -8.13 -0.41
C LYS A 329 25.37 -8.00 0.38
N VAL A 330 24.39 -7.32 -0.17
CA VAL A 330 23.11 -7.04 0.49
C VAL A 330 21.93 -7.47 -0.37
N ILE A 331 20.99 -8.15 0.26
CA ILE A 331 19.69 -8.46 -0.33
C ILE A 331 18.63 -7.76 0.50
N LEU A 332 17.95 -6.79 -0.11
CA LEU A 332 16.81 -6.08 0.48
C LEU A 332 15.53 -6.88 0.22
N ARG A 333 14.67 -7.00 1.24
CA ARG A 333 13.38 -7.66 1.13
C ARG A 333 12.36 -7.00 2.07
N PRO A 334 11.07 -6.84 1.67
CA PRO A 334 10.10 -6.26 2.57
C PRO A 334 9.80 -7.17 3.76
N LEU A 335 9.68 -6.57 4.95
CA LEU A 335 9.03 -7.13 6.14
C LEU A 335 7.62 -6.56 6.21
N MET A 336 6.88 -6.75 5.15
CA MET A 336 5.51 -6.27 4.95
C MET A 336 4.67 -7.41 4.42
N VAL A 337 3.42 -7.51 4.87
CA VAL A 337 2.52 -8.57 4.43
C VAL A 337 2.30 -8.48 2.92
N VAL A 338 2.26 -7.27 2.38
CA VAL A 338 2.06 -6.99 0.95
C VAL A 338 3.26 -6.22 0.41
N ALA A 339 3.79 -6.64 -0.73
CA ALA A 339 4.80 -5.90 -1.48
C ALA A 339 4.13 -4.89 -2.41
N GLY A 340 3.68 -3.77 -1.85
CA GLY A 340 3.05 -2.66 -2.55
C GLY A 340 4.03 -1.55 -2.93
N ASP A 341 3.59 -0.31 -2.78
CA ASP A 341 4.31 0.90 -3.14
C ASP A 341 5.67 1.01 -2.45
N HIS A 342 5.72 0.91 -1.12
CA HIS A 342 6.98 0.97 -0.36
C HIS A 342 8.03 -0.06 -0.80
N ALA A 343 7.61 -1.28 -1.20
CA ALA A 343 8.56 -2.28 -1.66
C ALA A 343 9.09 -2.00 -3.08
N ASN A 344 8.29 -1.35 -3.92
CA ASN A 344 8.66 -1.03 -5.29
C ASN A 344 9.39 0.30 -5.40
N ASN A 345 8.98 1.31 -4.64
CA ASN A 345 9.54 2.66 -4.67
C ASN A 345 10.60 2.83 -3.58
N ASP A 346 10.21 2.96 -2.30
CA ASP A 346 11.16 3.27 -1.22
C ASP A 346 12.26 2.22 -1.03
N MET A 347 11.98 0.94 -1.34
CA MET A 347 13.02 -0.09 -1.23
C MET A 347 13.83 -0.25 -2.51
N ALA A 348 13.17 -0.34 -3.67
CA ALA A 348 13.79 -0.96 -4.84
C ALA A 348 13.97 -0.06 -6.07
N ASP A 349 13.46 1.17 -6.08
CA ASP A 349 13.55 2.06 -7.24
C ASP A 349 15.00 2.55 -7.46
N PRO A 350 15.66 2.20 -8.57
CA PRO A 350 17.01 2.67 -8.86
C PRO A 350 17.05 4.13 -9.36
N GLU A 351 15.90 4.71 -9.74
CA GLU A 351 15.80 6.09 -10.24
C GLU A 351 15.61 7.08 -9.08
N ASP A 352 15.16 6.60 -7.91
CA ASP A 352 15.00 7.39 -6.71
C ASP A 352 16.28 7.34 -5.86
N GLU A 353 16.90 8.52 -5.64
CA GLU A 353 18.12 8.65 -4.83
C GLU A 353 17.86 8.34 -3.34
N GLU A 354 16.61 8.45 -2.87
CA GLU A 354 16.20 8.20 -1.49
C GLU A 354 15.74 6.74 -1.27
N SER A 355 15.63 5.93 -2.32
CA SER A 355 15.33 4.51 -2.18
C SER A 355 16.46 3.77 -1.43
N TRP A 356 16.10 2.75 -0.69
CA TRP A 356 17.08 1.92 0.03
C TRP A 356 18.12 1.31 -0.90
N TYR A 357 17.70 0.83 -2.09
CA TYR A 357 18.62 0.32 -3.11
C TYR A 357 19.68 1.37 -3.48
N SER A 358 19.25 2.59 -3.74
CA SER A 358 20.14 3.71 -4.12
C SER A 358 21.03 4.13 -2.95
N MET A 359 20.48 4.26 -1.74
CA MET A 359 21.24 4.64 -0.54
C MET A 359 22.31 3.60 -0.17
N PHE A 360 21.95 2.30 -0.16
CA PHE A 360 22.92 1.21 0.06
C PHE A 360 24.02 1.20 -1.00
N THR A 361 23.65 1.38 -2.28
CA THR A 361 24.60 1.44 -3.39
C THR A 361 25.51 2.66 -3.29
N ALA A 362 24.96 3.85 -3.05
CA ALA A 362 25.69 5.09 -2.94
C ALA A 362 26.63 5.15 -1.72
N SER A 363 26.37 4.35 -0.66
CA SER A 363 27.23 4.26 0.51
C SER A 363 28.66 3.81 0.17
N GLY A 364 28.85 3.11 -0.95
CA GLY A 364 30.14 2.57 -1.37
C GLY A 364 30.71 1.48 -0.46
N LYS A 365 29.90 0.94 0.47
CA LYS A 365 30.32 -0.08 1.44
C LYS A 365 30.11 -1.50 0.95
N PHE A 366 29.30 -1.68 -0.09
CA PHE A 366 28.85 -2.99 -0.56
C PHE A 366 29.28 -3.23 -2.02
N GLU A 367 29.68 -4.47 -2.30
CA GLU A 367 30.03 -4.94 -3.67
C GLU A 367 28.80 -5.10 -4.55
N SER A 368 27.66 -5.48 -3.94
CA SER A 368 26.36 -5.63 -4.61
C SER A 368 25.20 -5.40 -3.68
N VAL A 369 24.15 -4.80 -4.23
CA VAL A 369 22.83 -4.63 -3.62
C VAL A 369 21.79 -5.19 -4.59
N THR A 370 20.88 -6.01 -4.10
CA THR A 370 19.78 -6.58 -4.89
C THR A 370 18.49 -6.56 -4.09
N CYS A 371 17.33 -6.59 -4.77
CA CYS A 371 16.04 -6.57 -4.14
C CYS A 371 15.23 -7.82 -4.45
N GLN A 372 14.51 -8.34 -3.44
CA GLN A 372 13.49 -9.37 -3.56
C GLN A 372 12.14 -8.73 -3.25
N ILE A 373 11.36 -8.36 -4.27
CA ILE A 373 10.09 -7.65 -4.13
C ILE A 373 8.96 -8.68 -3.96
N GLU A 374 8.86 -9.26 -2.78
CA GLU A 374 7.86 -10.28 -2.45
C GLU A 374 7.29 -10.02 -1.05
N GLY A 375 5.93 -9.89 -0.96
CA GLY A 375 5.25 -9.74 0.33
C GLY A 375 5.26 -11.04 1.14
N LEU A 376 5.02 -10.92 2.44
CA LEU A 376 5.01 -12.06 3.35
C LEU A 376 3.76 -12.93 3.15
N GLY A 377 2.65 -12.34 2.70
CA GLY A 377 1.35 -13.00 2.58
C GLY A 377 1.29 -14.13 1.57
N ARG A 378 2.27 -14.23 0.66
CA ARG A 378 2.40 -15.36 -0.30
C ARG A 378 3.16 -16.57 0.25
N LEU A 379 3.66 -16.48 1.47
CA LEU A 379 4.45 -17.57 2.09
C LEU A 379 3.51 -18.52 2.82
N GLU A 380 3.51 -19.78 2.43
CA GLU A 380 2.65 -20.82 3.04
C GLU A 380 2.79 -20.89 4.58
N ASP A 381 4.01 -20.68 5.11
CA ASP A 381 4.24 -20.66 6.56
C ASP A 381 3.60 -19.42 7.23
N ILE A 382 3.51 -18.29 6.54
CA ILE A 382 2.82 -17.07 7.03
C ILE A 382 1.31 -17.23 6.93
N GLU A 383 0.80 -17.77 5.82
CA GLU A 383 -0.62 -18.10 5.67
C GLU A 383 -1.08 -19.06 6.78
N ALA A 384 -0.25 -20.07 7.11
CA ALA A 384 -0.54 -21.01 8.20
C ALA A 384 -0.60 -20.33 9.58
N LEU A 385 0.15 -19.25 9.82
CA LEU A 385 0.07 -18.46 11.06
C LEU A 385 -1.28 -17.74 11.16
N TYR A 386 -1.75 -17.09 10.10
CA TYR A 386 -3.07 -16.46 10.08
C TYR A 386 -4.19 -17.48 10.27
N VAL A 387 -4.07 -18.67 9.67
CA VAL A 387 -5.00 -19.79 9.91
C VAL A 387 -4.98 -20.21 11.39
N ALA A 388 -3.81 -20.27 12.03
CA ALA A 388 -3.69 -20.60 13.45
C ALA A 388 -4.32 -19.52 14.35
N HIS A 389 -4.09 -18.25 14.08
CA HIS A 389 -4.68 -17.11 14.81
C HIS A 389 -6.21 -17.12 14.69
N THR A 390 -6.74 -17.27 13.47
CA THR A 390 -8.17 -17.38 13.22
C THR A 390 -8.77 -18.58 13.98
N LYS A 391 -8.10 -19.73 13.94
CA LYS A 391 -8.54 -20.96 14.62
C LYS A 391 -8.61 -20.78 16.13
N ALA A 392 -7.73 -20.00 16.72
CA ALA A 392 -7.71 -19.75 18.16
C ALA A 392 -8.96 -19.01 18.68
N VAL A 393 -9.65 -18.26 17.82
CA VAL A 393 -10.84 -17.46 18.20
C VAL A 393 -12.15 -18.04 17.68
N ILE A 394 -12.13 -18.90 16.68
CA ILE A 394 -13.36 -19.56 16.17
C ILE A 394 -13.90 -20.59 17.19
N GLY A 395 -13.07 -21.24 17.97
CA GLY A 395 -13.45 -22.24 19.00
C GLY A 395 -13.47 -23.66 18.45
#